data_a4962f3e65522c3738bf826e9de32870
#
_entry.id   a4962f3e65522c3738bf826e9de32870
#
_cell.length_a   1.000
_cell.length_b   1.000
_cell.length_c   1.000
_cell.angle_alpha   90.00
_cell.angle_beta   90.00
_cell.angle_gamma   90.00
#
_symmetry.space_group_name_H-M   'P 1'
#
loop_
_entity.id
_entity.type
_entity.pdbx_description
1 polymer ?
#
loop_
_entity_poly.entity_id
_entity_poly.type
_entity_poly.pdbx_seq_one_letter_code
_entity_poly.pdbx_strand_id
1 'polypeptide(L)'
;MSETNRLVGVTLDEASLGRGAPDQEHERAIAIYDLIERNSFALPEFDGGPYAVHLALVERRLAFEVRSADGAALVTHHLSLTPLKRLIKDYEMVCESYYAAIRTATPAQIEAIDMGRRGLHDEAAVILVERLAGKV
;
A
#
# COMPACT_ATOMS: atom_id res chain seq x y z
N MET A 1 2.07 12.73 -22.04
CA MET A 1 1.74 11.44 -22.04
C MET A 1 2.21 10.64 -20.88
N SER A 2 1.91 9.42 -20.94
CA SER A 2 1.95 8.51 -19.83
C SER A 2 3.31 8.09 -19.32
N GLU A 3 4.39 8.34 -20.03
CA GLU A 3 5.72 7.95 -19.54
C GLU A 3 6.16 8.72 -18.28
N THR A 4 5.65 9.92 -18.09
CA THR A 4 5.94 10.72 -16.91
C THR A 4 4.87 10.59 -15.82
N ASN A 5 3.67 10.16 -16.17
CA ASN A 5 2.56 10.01 -15.22
C ASN A 5 2.53 8.59 -14.66
N ARG A 6 3.60 8.23 -13.96
CA ARG A 6 3.74 6.88 -13.40
C ARG A 6 4.64 6.88 -12.17
N LEU A 7 4.46 5.85 -11.35
CA LEU A 7 5.35 5.54 -10.24
C LEU A 7 6.46 4.61 -10.73
N VAL A 8 7.70 4.95 -10.38
CA VAL A 8 8.87 4.11 -10.62
C VAL A 8 9.46 3.54 -9.36
N GLY A 9 8.96 3.92 -8.20
CA GLY A 9 9.42 3.40 -6.92
C GLY A 9 8.43 3.63 -5.82
N VAL A 10 8.37 2.68 -4.88
CA VAL A 10 7.64 2.81 -3.62
C VAL A 10 8.56 2.30 -2.53
N THR A 11 8.80 3.12 -1.51
CA THR A 11 9.63 2.75 -0.38
C THR A 11 8.86 2.90 0.92
N LEU A 12 9.21 2.08 1.89
CA LEU A 12 8.58 2.06 3.21
C LEU A 12 9.63 2.40 4.25
N ASP A 13 9.30 3.31 5.16
CA ASP A 13 10.18 3.66 6.26
C ASP A 13 10.13 2.55 7.33
N GLU A 14 11.16 1.74 7.39
CA GLU A 14 11.23 0.62 8.32
C GLU A 14 11.21 1.05 9.78
N ALA A 15 11.78 2.22 10.08
CA ALA A 15 11.84 2.71 11.46
C ALA A 15 10.44 2.99 12.02
N SER A 16 9.52 3.52 11.21
CA SER A 16 8.17 3.87 11.66
C SER A 16 7.14 2.80 11.35
N LEU A 17 7.29 2.08 10.24
CA LEU A 17 6.33 1.04 9.81
C LEU A 17 6.69 -0.34 10.32
N GLY A 18 7.95 -0.53 10.72
CA GLY A 18 8.44 -1.81 11.16
C GLY A 18 8.71 -2.78 10.02
N ARG A 19 9.49 -3.81 10.32
CA ARG A 19 9.71 -4.92 9.41
C ARG A 19 8.73 -6.02 9.73
N GLY A 20 8.20 -6.64 8.69
CA GLY A 20 7.38 -7.83 8.86
C GLY A 20 8.23 -9.08 8.98
N ALA A 21 7.58 -10.22 9.22
CA ALA A 21 8.20 -11.52 9.10
C ALA A 21 8.70 -11.72 7.65
N PRO A 22 9.66 -12.65 7.40
CA PRO A 22 10.17 -12.85 6.04
C PRO A 22 9.09 -13.06 4.97
N ASP A 23 8.03 -13.79 5.30
CA ASP A 23 6.92 -14.02 4.36
C ASP A 23 6.17 -12.71 4.05
N GLN A 24 5.98 -11.86 5.04
CA GLN A 24 5.34 -10.55 4.85
C GLN A 24 6.22 -9.62 4.03
N GLU A 25 7.52 -9.62 4.27
CA GLU A 25 8.46 -8.81 3.49
C GLU A 25 8.47 -9.25 2.02
N HIS A 26 8.40 -10.55 1.78
CA HIS A 26 8.33 -11.09 0.43
C HIS A 26 7.03 -10.65 -0.28
N GLU A 27 5.89 -10.72 0.40
CA GLU A 27 4.61 -10.28 -0.14
C GLU A 27 4.61 -8.77 -0.44
N ARG A 28 5.22 -7.97 0.44
CA ARG A 28 5.36 -6.53 0.20
C ARG A 28 6.17 -6.24 -1.05
N ALA A 29 7.29 -6.95 -1.21
CA ALA A 29 8.15 -6.77 -2.38
C ALA A 29 7.42 -7.12 -3.67
N ILE A 30 6.63 -8.19 -3.67
CA ILE A 30 5.85 -8.60 -4.84
C ILE A 30 4.77 -7.55 -5.14
N ALA A 31 4.07 -7.06 -4.13
CA ALA A 31 3.03 -6.05 -4.31
C ALA A 31 3.60 -4.77 -4.91
N ILE A 32 4.75 -4.32 -4.43
CA ILE A 32 5.43 -3.14 -4.96
C ILE A 32 5.87 -3.38 -6.40
N TYR A 33 6.46 -4.53 -6.68
CA TYR A 33 6.89 -4.89 -8.04
C TYR A 33 5.72 -4.85 -9.02
N ASP A 34 4.60 -5.47 -8.65
CA ASP A 34 3.40 -5.50 -9.50
C ASP A 34 2.84 -4.11 -9.75
N LEU A 35 2.82 -3.26 -8.71
CA LEU A 35 2.36 -1.89 -8.82
C LEU A 35 3.24 -1.08 -9.78
N ILE A 36 4.54 -1.20 -9.65
CA ILE A 36 5.49 -0.44 -10.47
C ILE A 36 5.45 -0.88 -11.93
N GLU A 37 5.25 -2.16 -12.16
CA GLU A 37 5.22 -2.71 -13.51
C GLU A 37 4.10 -2.10 -14.36
N ARG A 38 2.95 -1.80 -13.73
CA ARG A 38 1.81 -1.27 -14.45
C ARG A 38 1.00 -0.34 -13.56
N ASN A 39 1.16 0.96 -13.77
CA ASN A 39 0.43 1.95 -13.00
C ASN A 39 0.23 3.24 -13.78
N SER A 40 -0.60 4.11 -13.22
CA SER A 40 -0.79 5.47 -13.68
C SER A 40 -0.79 6.35 -12.43
N PHE A 41 0.01 7.40 -12.44
CA PHE A 41 0.12 8.31 -11.30
C PHE A 41 0.51 9.69 -11.77
N ALA A 42 -0.16 10.70 -11.26
CA ALA A 42 0.14 12.09 -11.57
C ALA A 42 -0.16 12.98 -10.37
N LEU A 43 0.50 14.12 -10.31
CA LEU A 43 0.19 15.18 -9.34
C LEU A 43 -0.59 16.28 -10.05
N PRO A 44 -1.64 16.84 -9.40
CA PRO A 44 -2.50 17.84 -10.07
C PRO A 44 -1.79 19.09 -10.57
N GLU A 45 -0.73 19.52 -9.88
CA GLU A 45 -0.04 20.77 -10.19
C GLU A 45 1.40 20.57 -10.68
N PHE A 46 1.78 19.32 -10.95
CA PHE A 46 3.14 19.00 -11.40
C PHE A 46 3.05 18.13 -12.64
N ASP A 47 3.96 18.35 -13.56
CA ASP A 47 4.12 17.50 -14.73
C ASP A 47 5.54 16.95 -14.86
N GLY A 48 6.28 16.96 -13.75
CA GLY A 48 7.68 16.56 -13.69
C GLY A 48 7.94 15.09 -13.38
N GLY A 49 6.97 14.21 -13.61
CA GLY A 49 7.19 12.77 -13.39
C GLY A 49 8.29 12.19 -14.29
N PRO A 50 8.65 10.92 -14.12
CA PRO A 50 7.99 9.96 -13.22
C PRO A 50 8.22 10.24 -11.75
N TYR A 51 7.47 9.52 -10.92
CA TYR A 51 7.42 9.79 -9.47
C TYR A 51 7.77 8.56 -8.66
N ALA A 52 8.16 8.79 -7.41
CA ALA A 52 8.28 7.75 -6.40
C ALA A 52 7.48 8.15 -5.16
N VAL A 53 7.03 7.16 -4.41
CA VAL A 53 6.29 7.39 -3.17
C VAL A 53 7.07 6.77 -2.02
N HIS A 54 7.19 7.52 -0.94
CA HIS A 54 7.77 7.04 0.32
C HIS A 54 6.70 7.10 1.40
N LEU A 55 6.45 5.98 2.06
CA LEU A 55 5.43 5.85 3.11
C LEU A 55 6.10 5.73 4.47
N ALA A 56 5.58 6.48 5.44
CA ALA A 56 6.05 6.43 6.81
C ALA A 56 4.88 6.69 7.77
N LEU A 57 5.03 6.26 9.01
CA LEU A 57 4.11 6.65 10.08
C LEU A 57 4.70 7.82 10.84
N VAL A 58 3.96 8.93 10.90
CA VAL A 58 4.34 10.13 11.61
C VAL A 58 3.16 10.58 12.46
N GLU A 59 3.32 10.57 13.78
CA GLU A 59 2.28 10.99 14.71
C GLU A 59 0.93 10.30 14.48
N ARG A 60 0.96 8.99 14.27
CA ARG A 60 -0.23 8.16 14.03
C ARG A 60 -0.93 8.44 12.70
N ARG A 61 -0.27 9.13 11.79
CA ARG A 61 -0.75 9.36 10.43
C ARG A 61 0.16 8.69 9.43
N LEU A 62 -0.41 8.32 8.30
CA LEU A 62 0.38 7.84 7.19
C LEU A 62 0.91 9.05 6.42
N ALA A 63 2.22 9.22 6.44
CA ALA A 63 2.87 10.23 5.62
C ALA A 63 3.08 9.65 4.22
N PHE A 64 2.40 10.24 3.25
CA PHE A 64 2.45 9.87 1.85
C PHE A 64 3.29 10.92 1.14
N GLU A 65 4.59 10.65 1.01
CA GLU A 65 5.53 11.59 0.40
C GLU A 65 5.74 11.24 -1.06
N VAL A 66 5.48 12.21 -1.94
CA VAL A 66 5.73 12.06 -3.37
C VAL A 66 7.07 12.71 -3.70
N ARG A 67 7.92 11.97 -4.37
CA ARG A 67 9.24 12.40 -4.79
C ARG A 67 9.36 12.32 -6.31
N SER A 68 10.26 13.13 -6.86
CA SER A 68 10.67 12.93 -8.24
C SER A 68 11.52 11.67 -8.36
N ALA A 69 11.75 11.21 -9.60
CA ALA A 69 12.54 10.00 -9.83
C ALA A 69 13.96 10.09 -9.32
N ASP A 70 14.52 11.31 -9.24
CA ASP A 70 15.87 11.56 -8.70
C ASP A 70 15.91 11.70 -7.18
N GLY A 71 14.76 11.56 -6.50
CA GLY A 71 14.68 11.54 -5.05
C GLY A 71 14.31 12.85 -4.39
N ALA A 72 14.08 13.91 -5.15
CA ALA A 72 13.69 15.20 -4.59
C ALA A 72 12.25 15.16 -4.07
N ALA A 73 12.03 15.60 -2.84
CA ALA A 73 10.70 15.67 -2.25
C ALA A 73 9.87 16.75 -2.95
N LEU A 74 8.66 16.39 -3.40
CA LEU A 74 7.75 17.30 -4.07
C LEU A 74 6.61 17.72 -3.17
N VAL A 75 5.92 16.76 -2.55
CA VAL A 75 4.80 17.05 -1.67
C VAL A 75 4.62 15.88 -0.70
N THR A 76 4.14 16.19 0.50
CA THR A 76 3.79 15.17 1.49
C THR A 76 2.35 15.39 1.94
N HIS A 77 1.57 14.33 1.89
CA HIS A 77 0.20 14.31 2.41
C HIS A 77 0.16 13.45 3.66
N HIS A 78 -0.52 13.92 4.69
CA HIS A 78 -0.70 13.17 5.92
C HIS A 78 -2.13 12.64 5.98
N LEU A 79 -2.26 11.33 5.95
CA LEU A 79 -3.57 10.66 5.93
C LEU A 79 -3.85 10.09 7.31
N SER A 80 -5.04 10.38 7.86
CA SER A 80 -5.48 9.73 9.09
C SER A 80 -5.67 8.24 8.86
N LEU A 81 -5.18 7.42 9.80
CA LEU A 81 -5.40 5.98 9.77
C LEU A 81 -6.72 5.56 10.41
N THR A 82 -7.44 6.50 11.03
CA THR A 82 -8.69 6.20 11.71
C THR A 82 -9.69 5.45 10.82
N PRO A 83 -9.93 5.86 9.55
CA PRO A 83 -10.83 5.12 8.67
C PRO A 83 -10.35 3.70 8.34
N LEU A 84 -9.06 3.43 8.50
CA LEU A 84 -8.45 2.15 8.14
C LEU A 84 -8.25 1.22 9.35
N LYS A 85 -8.43 1.71 10.57
CA LYS A 85 -8.14 0.92 11.79
C LYS A 85 -8.85 -0.43 11.82
N ARG A 86 -10.14 -0.44 11.53
CA ARG A 86 -10.92 -1.67 11.54
C ARG A 86 -10.43 -2.64 10.47
N LEU A 87 -10.16 -2.11 9.27
CA LEU A 87 -9.69 -2.93 8.15
C LEU A 87 -8.31 -3.52 8.43
N ILE A 88 -7.41 -2.76 9.04
CA ILE A 88 -6.08 -3.24 9.41
C ILE A 88 -6.20 -4.38 10.42
N LYS A 89 -7.04 -4.20 11.44
CA LYS A 89 -7.27 -5.23 12.45
C LYS A 89 -7.87 -6.50 11.83
N ASP A 90 -8.89 -6.34 11.02
CA ASP A 90 -9.53 -7.46 10.33
C ASP A 90 -8.55 -8.18 9.40
N TYR A 91 -7.71 -7.42 8.71
CA TYR A 91 -6.68 -7.97 7.83
C TYR A 91 -5.66 -8.80 8.60
N GLU A 92 -5.20 -8.32 9.76
CA GLU A 92 -4.28 -9.06 10.61
C GLU A 92 -4.90 -10.38 11.06
N MET A 93 -6.17 -10.38 11.44
CA MET A 93 -6.89 -11.59 11.84
C MET A 93 -7.02 -12.58 10.69
N VAL A 94 -7.32 -12.10 9.49
CA VAL A 94 -7.41 -12.95 8.30
C VAL A 94 -6.06 -13.57 7.96
N CYS A 95 -4.98 -12.79 8.05
CA CYS A 95 -3.63 -13.30 7.81
C CYS A 95 -3.23 -14.38 8.83
N GLU A 96 -3.56 -14.17 10.10
CA GLU A 96 -3.32 -15.19 11.13
C GLU A 96 -4.10 -16.47 10.83
N SER A 97 -5.36 -16.35 10.43
CA SER A 97 -6.18 -17.48 10.04
C SER A 97 -5.59 -18.23 8.84
N TYR A 98 -5.07 -17.50 7.87
CA TYR A 98 -4.42 -18.09 6.70
C TYR A 98 -3.21 -18.94 7.10
N TYR A 99 -2.31 -18.37 7.92
CA TYR A 99 -1.11 -19.09 8.35
C TYR A 99 -1.44 -20.29 9.23
N ALA A 100 -2.47 -20.19 10.07
CA ALA A 100 -2.92 -21.31 10.88
C ALA A 100 -3.55 -22.41 10.02
N ALA A 101 -4.28 -22.04 8.97
CA ALA A 101 -5.04 -22.98 8.15
C ALA A 101 -4.21 -23.69 7.08
N ILE A 102 -3.10 -23.08 6.63
CA ILE A 102 -2.35 -23.51 5.46
C ILE A 102 -1.87 -24.98 5.55
N ARG A 103 -1.70 -25.50 6.76
CA ARG A 103 -1.21 -26.87 7.00
C ARG A 103 -2.31 -27.92 7.02
N THR A 104 -3.53 -27.51 7.40
CA THR A 104 -4.60 -28.46 7.70
C THR A 104 -5.90 -28.20 6.95
N ALA A 105 -6.05 -27.01 6.38
CA ALA A 105 -7.28 -26.65 5.70
C ALA A 105 -7.36 -27.25 4.31
N THR A 106 -8.59 -27.45 3.84
CA THR A 106 -8.83 -27.85 2.46
C THR A 106 -8.54 -26.69 1.51
N PRO A 107 -8.27 -26.97 0.21
CA PRO A 107 -8.10 -25.89 -0.76
C PRO A 107 -9.27 -24.89 -0.81
N ALA A 108 -10.50 -25.38 -0.64
CA ALA A 108 -11.68 -24.53 -0.60
C ALA A 108 -11.68 -23.57 0.59
N GLN A 109 -11.23 -24.05 1.76
CA GLN A 109 -11.12 -23.19 2.95
C GLN A 109 -10.05 -22.12 2.79
N ILE A 110 -8.91 -22.48 2.21
CA ILE A 110 -7.82 -21.53 1.94
C ILE A 110 -8.29 -20.48 0.95
N GLU A 111 -9.00 -20.88 -0.09
CA GLU A 111 -9.55 -19.95 -1.08
C GLU A 111 -10.54 -18.97 -0.43
N ALA A 112 -11.40 -19.45 0.47
CA ALA A 112 -12.35 -18.59 1.17
C ALA A 112 -11.64 -17.52 2.01
N ILE A 113 -10.56 -17.90 2.71
CA ILE A 113 -9.76 -16.97 3.50
C ILE A 113 -9.09 -15.94 2.59
N ASP A 114 -8.56 -16.38 1.46
CA ASP A 114 -7.92 -15.49 0.48
C ASP A 114 -8.92 -14.50 -0.13
N MET A 115 -10.13 -14.94 -0.41
CA MET A 115 -11.20 -14.04 -0.89
C MET A 115 -11.55 -12.99 0.15
N GLY A 116 -11.61 -13.35 1.43
CA GLY A 116 -11.83 -12.39 2.52
C GLY A 116 -10.72 -11.36 2.59
N ARG A 117 -9.49 -11.77 2.40
CA ARG A 117 -8.33 -10.89 2.37
C ARG A 117 -8.41 -9.89 1.21
N ARG A 118 -8.79 -10.36 0.03
CA ARG A 118 -8.98 -9.49 -1.15
C ARG A 118 -10.08 -8.47 -0.92
N GLY A 119 -11.18 -8.86 -0.28
CA GLY A 119 -12.27 -7.95 0.05
C GLY A 119 -11.80 -6.80 0.94
N LEU A 120 -10.93 -7.08 1.91
CA LEU A 120 -10.36 -6.03 2.76
C LEU A 120 -9.42 -5.11 1.98
N HIS A 121 -8.64 -5.64 1.04
CA HIS A 121 -7.83 -4.83 0.15
C HIS A 121 -8.70 -3.88 -0.67
N ASP A 122 -9.80 -4.37 -1.21
CA ASP A 122 -10.71 -3.56 -2.03
C ASP A 122 -11.37 -2.45 -1.22
N GLU A 123 -11.80 -2.73 0.01
CA GLU A 123 -12.35 -1.71 0.90
C GLU A 123 -11.31 -0.65 1.24
N ALA A 124 -10.09 -1.06 1.54
CA ALA A 124 -8.99 -0.13 1.83
C ALA A 124 -8.69 0.76 0.62
N ALA A 125 -8.70 0.18 -0.57
CA ALA A 125 -8.46 0.93 -1.80
C ALA A 125 -9.50 2.02 -2.01
N VAL A 126 -10.78 1.73 -1.75
CA VAL A 126 -11.85 2.73 -1.85
C VAL A 126 -11.59 3.90 -0.91
N ILE A 127 -11.23 3.61 0.34
CA ILE A 127 -10.93 4.63 1.33
C ILE A 127 -9.74 5.48 0.90
N LEU A 128 -8.67 4.85 0.40
CA LEU A 128 -7.48 5.56 -0.06
C LEU A 128 -7.78 6.46 -1.26
N VAL A 129 -8.60 5.99 -2.20
CA VAL A 129 -9.02 6.80 -3.35
C VAL A 129 -9.74 8.06 -2.87
N GLU A 130 -10.65 7.92 -1.91
CA GLU A 130 -11.38 9.06 -1.35
C GLU A 130 -10.44 10.04 -0.63
N ARG A 131 -9.50 9.53 0.16
CA ARG A 131 -8.58 10.36 0.94
C ARG A 131 -7.53 11.06 0.09
N LEU A 132 -7.16 10.46 -1.03
CA LEU A 132 -6.18 11.02 -1.95
C LEU A 132 -6.80 11.86 -3.08
N ALA A 133 -8.12 11.89 -3.17
CA ALA A 133 -8.80 12.66 -4.22
C ALA A 133 -8.36 14.11 -4.20
N GLY A 134 -7.98 14.63 -5.36
CA GLY A 134 -7.46 15.99 -5.51
C GLY A 134 -6.01 16.19 -5.07
N LYS A 135 -5.40 15.20 -4.44
CA LYS A 135 -4.01 15.27 -3.96
C LYS A 135 -3.03 14.59 -4.93
N VAL A 136 -3.49 13.54 -5.53
CA VAL A 136 -2.73 12.82 -6.56
C VAL A 136 -3.64 12.42 -7.70
#